data_aa73b960843f00c8f79fff10aaef332d
#
_entry.id   aa73b960843f00c8f79fff10aaef332d
#
_cell.length_a   1.000
_cell.length_b   1.000
_cell.length_c   1.000
_cell.angle_alpha   90.00
_cell.angle_beta   90.00
_cell.angle_gamma   90.00
#
_symmetry.space_group_name_H-M   'P 1'
#
loop_
_entity.id
_entity.type
_entity.pdbx_description
1 polymer ?
#
loop_
_entity_poly.entity_id
_entity_poly.type
_entity_poly.pdbx_seq_one_letter_code
_entity_poly.pdbx_strand_id
1 'polypeptide(L)'
;MKNNSLKIIALFFSFTAFAQQQSIKKGQQGFVTNGKKITVYTTADSTDLRLTPTDNLVFMPAGQPFETEVSVFVEPTKTFQKFMGIGGAITDASAEVYAKLSKDKQQELMNAYYDKDKGIGYSLLRTTIHSSDFSNGSYTYIKEGDTSLKTFSIEHDRQFRIPMLKEAIKTAGGKLLLYVSPWSPPAFMKSTKNMLKGGVLLPEYYQAWASYYAKFIKAYEKEGMPIWGLTIQNEPMAVQTWESCVYTAEAERDFLKNFLGPTMVKEGLGDKKIVVWDHNRDLMNQR
;
A
#
# COMPACT_ATOMS: atom_id res chain seq x y z
N MET A 1 -19.85 83.10 28.90
CA MET A 1 -20.78 82.13 28.31
C MET A 1 -20.12 81.60 27.04
N LYS A 2 -19.52 80.42 27.09
CA LYS A 2 -18.79 79.80 25.97
C LYS A 2 -19.59 78.55 25.50
N ASN A 3 -20.10 78.64 24.25
CA ASN A 3 -20.73 77.52 23.60
C ASN A 3 -19.70 76.52 23.13
N ASN A 4 -19.80 75.30 23.63
CA ASN A 4 -19.05 74.16 23.11
C ASN A 4 -19.93 73.35 22.16
N SER A 5 -19.65 73.47 20.87
CA SER A 5 -20.29 72.70 19.85
C SER A 5 -19.56 71.34 19.74
N LEU A 6 -20.24 70.23 20.07
CA LEU A 6 -19.79 68.88 19.93
C LEU A 6 -19.94 68.46 18.45
N LYS A 7 -18.80 68.26 17.75
CA LYS A 7 -18.81 67.73 16.39
C LYS A 7 -18.78 66.20 16.47
N ILE A 8 -19.86 65.54 16.09
CA ILE A 8 -19.97 64.13 15.89
C ILE A 8 -19.37 63.78 14.52
N ILE A 9 -18.23 63.10 14.50
CA ILE A 9 -17.65 62.53 13.28
C ILE A 9 -18.24 61.13 13.12
N ALA A 10 -19.14 60.97 12.15
CA ALA A 10 -19.64 59.68 11.74
C ALA A 10 -18.60 58.98 10.80
N LEU A 11 -17.93 57.95 11.27
CA LEU A 11 -17.09 57.11 10.43
C LEU A 11 -18.00 56.12 9.65
N PHE A 12 -18.16 56.37 8.36
CA PHE A 12 -18.71 55.35 7.46
C PHE A 12 -17.65 54.32 7.13
N PHE A 13 -17.78 53.13 7.71
CA PHE A 13 -17.07 51.95 7.22
C PHE A 13 -17.77 51.39 5.99
N SER A 14 -17.26 51.71 4.82
CA SER A 14 -17.65 51.05 3.58
C SER A 14 -17.02 49.66 3.55
N PHE A 15 -17.80 48.62 3.79
CA PHE A 15 -17.43 47.23 3.49
C PHE A 15 -17.44 47.05 1.96
N THR A 16 -16.30 47.21 1.32
CA THR A 16 -16.10 46.72 -0.03
C THR A 16 -15.91 45.21 0.05
N ALA A 17 -16.98 44.46 -0.25
CA ALA A 17 -16.87 43.03 -0.50
C ALA A 17 -16.01 42.83 -1.76
N PHE A 18 -14.75 42.46 -1.58
CA PHE A 18 -13.93 41.95 -2.67
C PHE A 18 -14.47 40.56 -3.04
N ALA A 19 -15.38 40.54 -4.01
CA ALA A 19 -15.66 39.33 -4.76
C ALA A 19 -14.37 38.97 -5.51
N GLN A 20 -13.64 38.02 -4.97
CA GLN A 20 -12.48 37.45 -5.62
C GLN A 20 -12.95 36.65 -6.83
N GLN A 21 -13.10 37.33 -7.95
CA GLN A 21 -13.35 36.73 -9.24
C GLN A 21 -12.07 35.95 -9.60
N GLN A 22 -12.07 34.66 -9.32
CA GLN A 22 -11.02 33.78 -9.83
C GLN A 22 -11.04 33.88 -11.36
N SER A 23 -10.06 34.53 -11.91
CA SER A 23 -9.84 34.56 -13.36
C SER A 23 -9.59 33.12 -13.81
N ILE A 24 -10.54 32.53 -14.51
CA ILE A 24 -10.36 31.26 -15.23
C ILE A 24 -9.24 31.52 -16.23
N LYS A 25 -8.09 30.89 -15.99
CA LYS A 25 -6.96 30.92 -16.92
C LYS A 25 -7.47 30.46 -18.28
N LYS A 26 -7.47 31.37 -19.28
CA LYS A 26 -7.72 31.03 -20.68
C LYS A 26 -6.79 29.90 -21.10
N GLY A 27 -7.35 28.68 -21.29
CA GLY A 27 -6.59 27.51 -21.76
C GLY A 27 -6.97 26.18 -21.14
N GLN A 28 -7.68 26.16 -20.01
CA GLN A 28 -8.20 24.88 -19.50
C GLN A 28 -9.53 24.58 -20.19
N GLN A 29 -9.49 23.76 -21.22
CA GLN A 29 -10.68 23.22 -21.87
C GLN A 29 -11.42 22.40 -20.82
N GLY A 30 -12.63 22.83 -20.42
CA GLY A 30 -13.44 22.13 -19.43
C GLY A 30 -13.67 20.69 -19.86
N PHE A 31 -13.78 19.77 -18.90
CA PHE A 31 -14.06 18.38 -19.17
C PHE A 31 -15.48 18.25 -19.75
N VAL A 32 -15.58 17.94 -21.05
CA VAL A 32 -16.87 17.82 -21.74
C VAL A 32 -17.31 16.36 -21.69
N THR A 33 -18.41 16.10 -21.01
CA THR A 33 -19.02 14.75 -20.89
C THR A 33 -20.17 14.54 -21.86
N ASN A 34 -20.88 15.60 -22.26
CA ASN A 34 -22.09 15.52 -23.08
C ASN A 34 -21.91 14.62 -24.31
N GLY A 35 -22.80 13.65 -24.48
CA GLY A 35 -22.77 12.68 -25.58
C GLY A 35 -21.73 11.57 -25.46
N LYS A 36 -20.87 11.57 -24.41
CA LYS A 36 -19.97 10.44 -24.18
C LYS A 36 -20.72 9.23 -23.65
N LYS A 37 -20.32 8.04 -24.12
CA LYS A 37 -20.89 6.77 -23.69
C LYS A 37 -20.37 6.36 -22.31
N ILE A 38 -21.25 5.70 -21.56
CA ILE A 38 -20.96 5.07 -20.28
C ILE A 38 -21.28 3.58 -20.44
N THR A 39 -20.30 2.69 -20.22
CA THR A 39 -20.55 1.25 -20.12
C THR A 39 -20.79 0.90 -18.66
N VAL A 40 -21.91 0.25 -18.38
CA VAL A 40 -22.28 -0.20 -17.04
C VAL A 40 -21.86 -1.65 -16.87
N TYR A 41 -21.08 -1.94 -15.86
CA TYR A 41 -20.72 -3.29 -15.42
C TYR A 41 -21.42 -3.58 -14.11
N THR A 42 -22.16 -4.68 -14.04
CA THR A 42 -22.94 -5.05 -12.85
C THR A 42 -22.41 -6.33 -12.23
N THR A 43 -22.22 -6.31 -10.93
CA THR A 43 -22.14 -7.50 -10.07
C THR A 43 -23.30 -7.45 -9.12
N ALA A 44 -24.13 -8.50 -9.06
CA ALA A 44 -25.29 -8.53 -8.18
C ALA A 44 -25.41 -9.88 -7.50
N ASP A 45 -25.75 -9.85 -6.20
CA ASP A 45 -26.01 -11.05 -5.44
C ASP A 45 -27.24 -11.80 -5.95
N SER A 46 -27.27 -13.13 -5.79
CA SER A 46 -28.34 -14.01 -6.24
C SER A 46 -28.63 -13.94 -7.76
N THR A 47 -27.63 -13.55 -8.54
CA THR A 47 -27.68 -13.51 -10.02
C THR A 47 -26.39 -14.08 -10.63
N ASP A 48 -26.40 -14.28 -11.95
CA ASP A 48 -25.19 -14.67 -12.70
C ASP A 48 -24.31 -13.46 -13.10
N LEU A 49 -24.68 -12.25 -12.67
CA LEU A 49 -23.94 -11.04 -13.01
C LEU A 49 -22.65 -10.94 -12.19
N ARG A 50 -21.50 -11.00 -12.88
CA ARG A 50 -20.15 -10.86 -12.31
C ARG A 50 -19.33 -9.96 -13.23
N LEU A 51 -19.27 -8.64 -12.92
CA LEU A 51 -18.71 -7.61 -13.80
C LEU A 51 -19.23 -7.72 -15.24
N THR A 52 -20.51 -8.06 -15.35
CA THR A 52 -21.15 -8.29 -16.64
C THR A 52 -21.59 -6.96 -17.23
N PRO A 53 -21.26 -6.64 -18.50
CA PRO A 53 -21.82 -5.47 -19.16
C PRO A 53 -23.35 -5.61 -19.24
N THR A 54 -24.08 -4.67 -18.61
CA THR A 54 -25.55 -4.73 -18.53
C THR A 54 -26.22 -3.60 -19.27
N ASP A 55 -25.53 -2.46 -19.47
CA ASP A 55 -26.13 -1.31 -20.12
C ASP A 55 -25.08 -0.40 -20.78
N ASN A 56 -25.55 0.44 -21.68
CA ASN A 56 -24.80 1.53 -22.30
C ASN A 56 -25.62 2.81 -22.18
N LEU A 57 -25.17 3.70 -21.30
CA LEU A 57 -25.78 5.00 -21.10
C LEU A 57 -25.00 6.08 -21.85
N VAL A 58 -25.58 7.27 -21.90
CA VAL A 58 -24.93 8.44 -22.49
C VAL A 58 -25.03 9.58 -21.47
N PHE A 59 -23.95 10.33 -21.29
CA PHE A 59 -24.00 11.56 -20.50
C PHE A 59 -24.93 12.56 -21.16
N MET A 60 -25.87 13.08 -20.40
CA MET A 60 -26.83 14.10 -20.82
C MET A 60 -26.71 15.33 -19.90
N PRO A 61 -27.06 16.53 -20.40
CA PRO A 61 -27.22 17.67 -19.54
C PRO A 61 -28.26 17.37 -18.45
N ALA A 62 -27.93 17.65 -17.20
CA ALA A 62 -28.83 17.50 -16.06
C ALA A 62 -29.01 18.87 -15.36
N GLY A 63 -30.19 19.09 -14.80
CA GLY A 63 -30.45 20.20 -13.90
C GLY A 63 -29.91 19.95 -12.48
N GLN A 64 -30.20 20.85 -11.57
CA GLN A 64 -29.93 20.67 -10.15
C GLN A 64 -30.80 19.51 -9.62
N PRO A 65 -30.20 18.47 -9.01
CA PRO A 65 -30.98 17.38 -8.42
C PRO A 65 -31.77 17.88 -7.21
N PHE A 66 -32.86 17.20 -6.88
CA PHE A 66 -33.64 17.48 -5.66
C PHE A 66 -32.82 17.06 -4.42
N GLU A 67 -33.08 17.72 -3.29
CA GLU A 67 -32.42 17.41 -2.01
C GLU A 67 -32.67 15.96 -1.53
N THR A 68 -33.74 15.33 -1.99
CA THR A 68 -34.11 13.95 -1.68
C THR A 68 -33.39 12.92 -2.57
N GLU A 69 -32.70 13.35 -3.61
CA GLU A 69 -31.96 12.48 -4.54
C GLU A 69 -30.53 12.26 -4.07
N VAL A 70 -30.13 10.99 -4.02
CA VAL A 70 -28.73 10.65 -3.77
C VAL A 70 -27.89 11.02 -4.99
N SER A 71 -27.05 12.02 -4.85
CA SER A 71 -26.27 12.58 -5.95
C SER A 71 -24.77 12.52 -5.67
N VAL A 72 -23.99 12.17 -6.70
CA VAL A 72 -22.53 12.18 -6.66
C VAL A 72 -22.03 13.21 -7.67
N PHE A 73 -21.34 14.23 -7.16
CA PHE A 73 -20.75 15.28 -7.99
C PHE A 73 -19.27 14.97 -8.23
N VAL A 74 -18.89 14.85 -9.49
CA VAL A 74 -17.50 14.60 -9.90
C VAL A 74 -16.97 15.78 -10.69
N GLU A 75 -15.87 16.38 -10.20
CA GLU A 75 -15.14 17.45 -10.88
C GLU A 75 -13.81 16.91 -11.42
N PRO A 76 -13.76 16.47 -12.68
CA PRO A 76 -12.59 15.79 -13.25
C PRO A 76 -11.36 16.67 -13.40
N THR A 77 -11.51 18.00 -13.33
CA THR A 77 -10.38 18.94 -13.42
C THR A 77 -9.64 19.10 -12.09
N LYS A 78 -10.27 18.67 -10.98
CA LYS A 78 -9.66 18.64 -9.64
C LYS A 78 -9.05 17.28 -9.41
N THR A 79 -7.74 17.21 -9.53
CA THR A 79 -6.98 15.97 -9.34
C THR A 79 -6.22 16.02 -8.02
N PHE A 80 -6.06 14.87 -7.39
CA PHE A 80 -5.34 14.64 -6.14
C PHE A 80 -4.19 13.63 -6.37
N GLN A 81 -4.06 12.65 -5.49
CA GLN A 81 -3.04 11.61 -5.65
C GLN A 81 -3.32 10.71 -6.87
N LYS A 82 -2.24 10.18 -7.43
CA LYS A 82 -2.34 9.19 -8.50
C LYS A 82 -2.74 7.82 -7.93
N PHE A 83 -3.82 7.24 -8.44
CA PHE A 83 -4.18 5.86 -8.12
C PHE A 83 -3.18 4.90 -8.75
N MET A 84 -2.54 4.07 -7.91
CA MET A 84 -1.48 3.15 -8.32
C MET A 84 -2.00 1.79 -8.78
N GLY A 85 -3.22 1.46 -8.40
CA GLY A 85 -3.87 0.20 -8.72
C GLY A 85 -4.36 -0.56 -7.50
N ILE A 86 -4.73 -1.81 -7.72
CA ILE A 86 -5.20 -2.77 -6.72
C ILE A 86 -4.29 -3.99 -6.76
N GLY A 87 -4.21 -4.71 -5.66
CA GLY A 87 -3.40 -5.92 -5.59
C GLY A 87 -3.81 -6.86 -4.48
N GLY A 88 -3.07 -7.92 -4.35
CA GLY A 88 -3.24 -8.93 -3.32
C GLY A 88 -1.89 -9.34 -2.73
N ALA A 89 -1.91 -10.38 -1.89
CA ALA A 89 -0.71 -10.96 -1.31
C ALA A 89 -0.47 -12.38 -1.85
N ILE A 90 0.80 -12.72 -2.03
CA ILE A 90 1.27 -14.10 -2.20
C ILE A 90 2.04 -14.48 -0.94
N THR A 91 1.51 -15.45 -0.21
CA THR A 91 2.04 -15.99 1.04
C THR A 91 2.54 -17.43 0.83
N ASP A 92 3.17 -18.03 1.82
CA ASP A 92 3.58 -19.45 1.75
C ASP A 92 2.38 -20.36 1.50
N ALA A 93 1.29 -20.19 2.28
CA ALA A 93 0.08 -21.00 2.11
C ALA A 93 -0.53 -20.89 0.71
N SER A 94 -0.62 -19.67 0.17
CA SER A 94 -1.15 -19.49 -1.19
C SER A 94 -0.26 -20.14 -2.26
N ALA A 95 1.06 -20.03 -2.09
CA ALA A 95 2.01 -20.61 -3.03
C ALA A 95 2.05 -22.14 -2.98
N GLU A 96 1.96 -22.73 -1.80
CA GLU A 96 1.85 -24.19 -1.63
C GLU A 96 0.57 -24.76 -2.23
N VAL A 97 -0.56 -24.08 -2.02
CA VAL A 97 -1.85 -24.48 -2.63
C VAL A 97 -1.78 -24.35 -4.15
N TYR A 98 -1.26 -23.22 -4.65
CA TYR A 98 -1.04 -23.00 -6.07
C TYR A 98 -0.19 -24.11 -6.72
N ALA A 99 0.89 -24.51 -6.06
CA ALA A 99 1.76 -25.56 -6.57
C ALA A 99 1.08 -26.94 -6.70
N LYS A 100 0.01 -27.19 -5.92
CA LYS A 100 -0.79 -28.43 -5.98
C LYS A 100 -1.83 -28.42 -7.11
N LEU A 101 -2.13 -27.29 -7.72
CA LEU A 101 -3.07 -27.18 -8.82
C LEU A 101 -2.48 -27.77 -10.10
N SER A 102 -3.37 -28.27 -10.98
CA SER A 102 -2.95 -28.62 -12.34
C SER A 102 -2.44 -27.38 -13.10
N LYS A 103 -1.61 -27.58 -14.12
CA LYS A 103 -1.05 -26.47 -14.90
C LYS A 103 -2.13 -25.57 -15.50
N ASP A 104 -3.23 -26.13 -15.97
CA ASP A 104 -4.38 -25.37 -16.53
C ASP A 104 -5.00 -24.48 -15.43
N LYS A 105 -5.19 -25.00 -14.22
CA LYS A 105 -5.73 -24.25 -13.09
C LYS A 105 -4.76 -23.20 -12.57
N GLN A 106 -3.46 -23.47 -12.58
CA GLN A 106 -2.44 -22.47 -12.31
C GLN A 106 -2.53 -21.29 -13.29
N GLN A 107 -2.64 -21.59 -14.61
CA GLN A 107 -2.75 -20.57 -15.64
C GLN A 107 -4.09 -19.80 -15.55
N GLU A 108 -5.19 -20.49 -15.28
CA GLU A 108 -6.50 -19.86 -15.06
C GLU A 108 -6.44 -18.86 -13.90
N LEU A 109 -5.86 -19.26 -12.77
CA LEU A 109 -5.69 -18.40 -11.60
C LEU A 109 -4.81 -17.18 -11.91
N MET A 110 -3.66 -17.39 -12.55
CA MET A 110 -2.77 -16.29 -12.93
C MET A 110 -3.46 -15.31 -13.88
N ASN A 111 -4.19 -15.80 -14.88
CA ASN A 111 -4.93 -14.94 -15.80
C ASN A 111 -6.03 -14.16 -15.05
N ALA A 112 -6.79 -14.82 -14.17
CA ALA A 112 -7.88 -14.18 -13.45
C ALA A 112 -7.41 -13.00 -12.59
N TYR A 113 -6.23 -13.10 -11.95
CA TYR A 113 -5.73 -12.06 -11.05
C TYR A 113 -4.80 -11.05 -11.73
N TYR A 114 -3.91 -11.49 -12.62
CA TYR A 114 -2.78 -10.67 -13.06
C TYR A 114 -2.83 -10.26 -14.53
N ASP A 115 -3.57 -10.97 -15.39
CA ASP A 115 -3.73 -10.57 -16.78
C ASP A 115 -4.67 -9.36 -16.89
N LYS A 116 -4.19 -8.26 -17.48
CA LYS A 116 -4.94 -7.00 -17.58
C LYS A 116 -6.11 -7.03 -18.56
N ASP A 117 -6.10 -8.00 -19.50
CA ASP A 117 -7.10 -8.11 -20.55
C ASP A 117 -8.11 -9.23 -20.29
N LYS A 118 -7.70 -10.29 -19.57
CA LYS A 118 -8.50 -11.48 -19.29
C LYS A 118 -8.98 -11.58 -17.85
N GLY A 119 -8.42 -10.79 -16.93
CA GLY A 119 -8.71 -10.83 -15.51
C GLY A 119 -8.86 -9.44 -14.90
N ILE A 120 -8.72 -9.36 -13.58
CA ILE A 120 -8.84 -8.10 -12.84
C ILE A 120 -7.59 -7.22 -12.92
N GLY A 121 -6.47 -7.75 -13.43
CA GLY A 121 -5.27 -7.00 -13.72
C GLY A 121 -4.61 -6.36 -12.50
N TYR A 122 -4.31 -7.13 -11.47
CA TYR A 122 -3.58 -6.62 -10.31
C TYR A 122 -2.26 -5.97 -10.74
N SER A 123 -1.98 -4.79 -10.21
CA SER A 123 -0.78 -3.99 -10.45
C SER A 123 0.12 -3.85 -9.22
N LEU A 124 -0.38 -4.26 -8.06
CA LEU A 124 0.32 -4.29 -6.78
C LEU A 124 0.37 -5.72 -6.25
N LEU A 125 1.48 -6.08 -5.62
CA LEU A 125 1.65 -7.39 -5.02
C LEU A 125 2.40 -7.26 -3.71
N ARG A 126 1.93 -7.94 -2.66
CA ARG A 126 2.60 -8.02 -1.37
C ARG A 126 3.12 -9.42 -1.12
N THR A 127 4.29 -9.54 -0.51
CA THR A 127 4.77 -10.81 0.05
C THR A 127 5.50 -10.59 1.37
N THR A 128 5.78 -11.68 2.08
CA THR A 128 6.37 -11.62 3.42
C THR A 128 7.89 -11.67 3.36
N ILE A 129 8.54 -11.04 4.33
CA ILE A 129 9.94 -11.31 4.67
C ILE A 129 9.91 -12.44 5.69
N HIS A 130 10.35 -13.64 5.32
CA HIS A 130 10.24 -14.91 6.03
C HIS A 130 8.80 -15.28 6.47
N SER A 131 8.65 -16.04 7.57
CA SER A 131 7.34 -16.56 8.00
C SER A 131 6.36 -15.49 8.48
N SER A 132 5.10 -15.84 8.37
CA SER A 132 3.94 -15.07 8.82
C SER A 132 2.88 -16.06 9.33
N ASP A 133 1.72 -15.55 9.73
CA ASP A 133 0.52 -16.33 10.07
C ASP A 133 -0.02 -17.20 8.91
N PHE A 134 0.47 -17.00 7.69
CA PHE A 134 0.19 -17.82 6.51
C PHE A 134 1.37 -18.74 6.12
N SER A 135 2.19 -19.13 7.08
CA SER A 135 3.26 -20.10 6.91
C SER A 135 2.98 -21.36 7.75
N ASN A 136 3.49 -22.51 7.34
CA ASN A 136 3.30 -23.77 8.07
C ASN A 136 4.02 -23.81 9.43
N GLY A 137 4.88 -22.84 9.70
CA GLY A 137 5.60 -22.67 10.96
C GLY A 137 6.55 -21.49 10.88
N SER A 138 7.06 -21.06 12.02
CA SER A 138 8.01 -19.96 12.07
C SER A 138 9.37 -20.33 11.50
N TYR A 139 9.90 -19.51 10.60
CA TYR A 139 11.26 -19.64 10.07
C TYR A 139 11.85 -18.27 9.78
N THR A 140 13.17 -18.21 9.70
CA THR A 140 13.94 -17.04 9.29
C THR A 140 14.99 -17.43 8.24
N TYR A 141 15.59 -16.45 7.58
CA TYR A 141 16.62 -16.67 6.56
C TYR A 141 18.02 -16.80 7.15
N ILE A 142 18.19 -16.72 8.47
CA ILE A 142 19.48 -16.85 9.17
C ILE A 142 19.38 -17.89 10.28
N LYS A 143 20.52 -18.45 10.68
CA LYS A 143 20.60 -19.29 11.87
C LYS A 143 20.47 -18.43 13.13
N GLU A 144 20.03 -19.06 14.21
CA GLU A 144 19.93 -18.44 15.52
C GLU A 144 21.26 -17.80 15.94
N GLY A 145 21.20 -16.53 16.38
CA GLY A 145 22.36 -15.75 16.81
C GLY A 145 23.24 -15.15 15.72
N ASP A 146 22.97 -15.41 14.43
CA ASP A 146 23.80 -14.87 13.33
C ASP A 146 23.47 -13.39 13.02
N THR A 147 24.02 -12.50 13.83
CA THR A 147 23.91 -11.04 13.60
C THR A 147 24.72 -10.53 12.39
N SER A 148 25.69 -11.31 11.94
CA SER A 148 26.52 -10.99 10.77
C SER A 148 25.88 -11.36 9.45
N LEU A 149 24.74 -12.06 9.49
CA LEU A 149 23.97 -12.54 8.34
C LEU A 149 24.79 -13.41 7.36
N LYS A 150 25.78 -14.14 7.85
CA LYS A 150 26.62 -15.04 7.03
C LYS A 150 25.84 -16.24 6.54
N THR A 151 24.87 -16.72 7.33
CA THR A 151 24.04 -17.87 7.02
C THR A 151 22.77 -17.52 6.25
N PHE A 152 22.64 -16.27 5.80
CA PHE A 152 21.42 -15.79 5.13
C PHE A 152 21.13 -16.60 3.86
N SER A 153 19.92 -17.16 3.78
CA SER A 153 19.46 -17.97 2.66
C SER A 153 17.95 -17.87 2.48
N ILE A 154 17.49 -17.63 1.26
CA ILE A 154 16.07 -17.63 0.86
C ILE A 154 15.63 -18.97 0.25
N GLU A 155 16.36 -20.06 0.54
CA GLU A 155 16.11 -21.38 -0.05
C GLU A 155 14.70 -21.89 0.21
N HIS A 156 14.14 -21.60 1.39
CA HIS A 156 12.76 -21.91 1.72
C HIS A 156 11.77 -21.35 0.68
N ASP A 157 11.95 -20.09 0.29
CA ASP A 157 11.04 -19.41 -0.63
C ASP A 157 11.13 -19.93 -2.07
N ARG A 158 12.27 -20.50 -2.45
CA ARG A 158 12.48 -21.08 -3.77
C ARG A 158 11.62 -22.30 -4.06
N GLN A 159 11.11 -22.95 -3.01
CA GLN A 159 10.27 -24.14 -3.17
C GLN A 159 8.92 -23.81 -3.83
N PHE A 160 8.23 -22.79 -3.35
CA PHE A 160 6.89 -22.46 -3.79
C PHE A 160 6.67 -20.97 -4.06
N ARG A 161 7.07 -20.09 -3.13
CA ARG A 161 6.73 -18.67 -3.16
C ARG A 161 7.37 -17.93 -4.33
N ILE A 162 8.65 -18.07 -4.54
CA ILE A 162 9.37 -17.46 -5.67
C ILE A 162 8.83 -17.92 -7.02
N PRO A 163 8.58 -19.22 -7.28
CA PRO A 163 7.94 -19.66 -8.52
C PRO A 163 6.59 -18.99 -8.79
N MET A 164 5.70 -18.90 -7.79
CA MET A 164 4.40 -18.24 -7.95
C MET A 164 4.53 -16.75 -8.19
N LEU A 165 5.42 -16.07 -7.47
CA LEU A 165 5.71 -14.63 -7.65
C LEU A 165 6.20 -14.33 -9.07
N LYS A 166 7.13 -15.13 -9.58
CA LYS A 166 7.66 -14.99 -10.96
C LYS A 166 6.56 -15.15 -12.01
N GLU A 167 5.68 -16.11 -11.84
CA GLU A 167 4.57 -16.31 -12.78
C GLU A 167 3.55 -15.17 -12.72
N ALA A 168 3.25 -14.66 -11.52
CA ALA A 168 2.40 -13.47 -11.34
C ALA A 168 3.00 -12.24 -12.04
N ILE A 169 4.28 -11.95 -11.82
CA ILE A 169 4.99 -10.83 -12.44
C ILE A 169 5.00 -10.98 -13.98
N LYS A 170 5.27 -12.16 -14.48
CA LYS A 170 5.26 -12.46 -15.92
C LYS A 170 3.88 -12.26 -16.53
N THR A 171 2.83 -12.78 -15.91
CA THR A 171 1.45 -12.64 -16.37
C THR A 171 0.98 -11.18 -16.37
N ALA A 172 1.41 -10.39 -15.40
CA ALA A 172 1.17 -8.94 -15.35
C ALA A 172 2.01 -8.12 -16.36
N GLY A 173 2.76 -8.77 -17.23
CA GLY A 173 3.62 -8.11 -18.23
C GLY A 173 4.85 -7.41 -17.65
N GLY A 174 5.36 -7.88 -16.51
CA GLY A 174 6.57 -7.35 -15.86
C GLY A 174 6.38 -6.02 -15.13
N LYS A 175 5.16 -5.51 -15.00
CA LYS A 175 4.87 -4.18 -14.43
C LYS A 175 4.26 -4.21 -13.02
N LEU A 176 4.34 -5.36 -12.35
CA LEU A 176 3.79 -5.53 -11.02
C LEU A 176 4.68 -4.85 -9.98
N LEU A 177 4.10 -4.02 -9.13
CA LEU A 177 4.80 -3.36 -8.03
C LEU A 177 4.81 -4.29 -6.82
N LEU A 178 5.92 -4.95 -6.59
CA LEU A 178 6.11 -5.87 -5.46
C LEU A 178 6.62 -5.12 -4.23
N TYR A 179 5.89 -5.19 -3.13
CA TYR A 179 6.37 -4.72 -1.83
C TYR A 179 6.35 -5.83 -0.78
N VAL A 180 7.14 -5.66 0.25
CA VAL A 180 7.45 -6.71 1.21
C VAL A 180 7.28 -6.25 2.65
N SER A 181 6.83 -7.14 3.51
CA SER A 181 6.58 -6.84 4.92
C SER A 181 7.08 -7.97 5.82
N PRO A 182 7.78 -7.69 6.93
CA PRO A 182 8.05 -8.68 7.97
C PRO A 182 6.92 -8.72 8.99
N TRP A 183 6.66 -9.89 9.56
CA TRP A 183 5.76 -10.06 10.71
C TRP A 183 6.51 -10.02 12.03
N SER A 184 7.76 -10.44 12.07
CA SER A 184 8.61 -10.42 13.26
C SER A 184 10.08 -10.45 12.87
N PRO A 185 10.96 -9.79 13.62
CA PRO A 185 12.40 -10.13 13.58
C PRO A 185 12.64 -11.55 14.08
N PRO A 186 13.83 -12.16 13.79
CA PRO A 186 14.25 -13.43 14.38
C PRO A 186 14.13 -13.42 15.91
N ALA A 187 13.79 -14.56 16.50
CA ALA A 187 13.48 -14.70 17.93
C ALA A 187 14.55 -14.08 18.85
N PHE A 188 15.82 -14.34 18.57
CA PHE A 188 16.93 -13.85 19.40
C PHE A 188 17.10 -12.33 19.39
N MET A 189 16.56 -11.64 18.38
CA MET A 189 16.59 -10.17 18.27
C MET A 189 15.49 -9.49 19.09
N LYS A 190 14.55 -10.25 19.65
CA LYS A 190 13.37 -9.70 20.35
C LYS A 190 13.49 -9.83 21.88
N SER A 191 12.81 -8.93 22.58
CA SER A 191 12.73 -8.94 24.04
C SER A 191 12.12 -10.22 24.62
N THR A 192 11.19 -10.84 23.88
CA THR A 192 10.52 -12.09 24.26
C THR A 192 11.28 -13.36 23.88
N LYS A 193 12.36 -13.23 23.10
CA LYS A 193 13.07 -14.37 22.49
C LYS A 193 12.15 -15.33 21.74
N ASN A 194 11.09 -14.81 21.18
CA ASN A 194 10.07 -15.56 20.44
C ASN A 194 9.56 -14.70 19.27
N MET A 195 9.37 -15.28 18.11
CA MET A 195 8.80 -14.58 16.96
C MET A 195 7.31 -14.28 17.15
N LEU A 196 6.61 -15.09 17.94
CA LEU A 196 5.18 -14.98 18.25
C LEU A 196 4.94 -14.02 19.43
N LYS A 197 3.68 -13.62 19.64
CA LYS A 197 3.18 -12.95 20.84
C LYS A 197 3.85 -11.60 21.12
N GLY A 198 4.04 -10.78 20.10
CA GLY A 198 4.54 -9.40 20.26
C GLY A 198 6.00 -9.35 20.68
N GLY A 199 6.29 -8.59 21.73
CA GLY A 199 7.65 -8.19 22.11
C GLY A 199 8.17 -7.04 21.24
N VAL A 200 9.34 -6.54 21.55
CA VAL A 200 9.99 -5.43 20.82
C VAL A 200 11.35 -5.86 20.27
N LEU A 201 11.76 -5.26 19.17
CA LEU A 201 13.14 -5.41 18.67
C LEU A 201 14.10 -4.77 19.68
N LEU A 202 15.14 -5.49 20.04
CA LEU A 202 16.16 -5.01 20.99
C LEU A 202 17.14 -4.07 20.26
N PRO A 203 17.53 -2.94 20.89
CA PRO A 203 18.36 -1.91 20.25
C PRO A 203 19.69 -2.41 19.70
N GLU A 204 20.32 -3.37 20.38
CA GLU A 204 21.59 -3.98 19.95
C GLU A 204 21.49 -4.71 18.60
N TYR A 205 20.28 -5.02 18.13
CA TYR A 205 20.03 -5.71 16.84
C TYR A 205 19.51 -4.78 15.75
N TYR A 206 19.28 -3.51 16.00
CA TYR A 206 18.73 -2.58 15.01
C TYR A 206 19.54 -2.57 13.72
N GLN A 207 20.85 -2.52 13.80
CA GLN A 207 21.70 -2.53 12.61
C GLN A 207 21.65 -3.89 11.87
N ALA A 208 21.66 -4.99 12.60
CA ALA A 208 21.57 -6.32 12.01
C ALA A 208 20.23 -6.52 11.30
N TRP A 209 19.14 -6.04 11.91
CA TRP A 209 17.80 -6.11 11.34
C TRP A 209 17.67 -5.22 10.08
N ALA A 210 18.19 -3.99 10.10
CA ALA A 210 18.25 -3.14 8.92
C ALA A 210 19.03 -3.79 7.76
N SER A 211 20.17 -4.42 8.07
CA SER A 211 20.97 -5.15 7.07
C SER A 211 20.24 -6.40 6.53
N TYR A 212 19.39 -7.01 7.33
CA TYR A 212 18.56 -8.14 6.93
C TYR A 212 17.58 -7.77 5.81
N TYR A 213 16.92 -6.61 5.90
CA TYR A 213 16.07 -6.10 4.82
C TYR A 213 16.86 -5.91 3.52
N ALA A 214 18.00 -5.27 3.61
CA ALA A 214 18.82 -5.03 2.42
C ALA A 214 19.28 -6.34 1.75
N LYS A 215 19.67 -7.34 2.55
CA LYS A 215 20.03 -8.67 2.03
C LYS A 215 18.83 -9.38 1.38
N PHE A 216 17.66 -9.30 1.99
CA PHE A 216 16.44 -9.89 1.44
C PHE A 216 16.10 -9.26 0.08
N ILE A 217 16.07 -7.93 0.01
CA ILE A 217 15.76 -7.22 -1.24
C ILE A 217 16.73 -7.63 -2.34
N LYS A 218 18.04 -7.58 -2.07
CA LYS A 218 19.07 -8.00 -3.05
C LYS A 218 18.92 -9.45 -3.48
N ALA A 219 18.55 -10.34 -2.56
CA ALA A 219 18.34 -11.75 -2.89
C ALA A 219 17.13 -11.94 -3.82
N TYR A 220 16.04 -11.24 -3.58
CA TYR A 220 14.87 -11.29 -4.44
C TYR A 220 15.10 -10.63 -5.80
N GLU A 221 15.81 -9.50 -5.83
CA GLU A 221 16.17 -8.84 -7.10
C GLU A 221 17.12 -9.72 -7.94
N LYS A 222 18.02 -10.47 -7.29
CA LYS A 222 18.86 -11.47 -7.97
C LYS A 222 18.05 -12.62 -8.57
N GLU A 223 16.91 -12.94 -7.99
CA GLU A 223 15.93 -13.88 -8.57
C GLU A 223 15.12 -13.29 -9.73
N GLY A 224 15.32 -12.03 -10.09
CA GLY A 224 14.60 -11.34 -11.16
C GLY A 224 13.26 -10.74 -10.70
N MET A 225 13.08 -10.53 -9.41
CA MET A 225 11.88 -9.92 -8.83
C MET A 225 12.21 -8.55 -8.24
N PRO A 226 12.06 -7.45 -9.00
CA PRO A 226 12.36 -6.11 -8.51
C PRO A 226 11.41 -5.73 -7.38
N ILE A 227 11.97 -5.34 -6.24
CA ILE A 227 11.21 -4.85 -5.09
C ILE A 227 10.95 -3.35 -5.27
N TRP A 228 9.69 -2.95 -5.28
CA TRP A 228 9.27 -1.56 -5.32
C TRP A 228 9.39 -0.87 -3.97
N GLY A 229 9.05 -1.57 -2.89
CA GLY A 229 9.05 -1.01 -1.56
C GLY A 229 8.91 -2.04 -0.45
N LEU A 230 8.91 -1.56 0.78
CA LEU A 230 8.80 -2.36 1.99
C LEU A 230 8.00 -1.64 3.06
N THR A 231 7.43 -2.40 3.99
CA THR A 231 6.93 -1.87 5.25
C THR A 231 7.94 -2.16 6.37
N ILE A 232 7.98 -1.31 7.40
CA ILE A 232 8.89 -1.52 8.53
C ILE A 232 8.44 -2.72 9.35
N GLN A 233 7.15 -2.85 9.58
CA GLN A 233 6.58 -3.93 10.37
C GLN A 233 5.11 -4.14 9.98
N ASN A 234 4.71 -5.39 9.75
CA ASN A 234 3.29 -5.72 9.67
C ASN A 234 2.63 -5.50 11.03
N GLU A 235 1.54 -4.73 11.05
CA GLU A 235 0.71 -4.47 12.23
C GLU A 235 1.53 -4.09 13.49
N PRO A 236 2.25 -2.95 13.50
CA PRO A 236 3.23 -2.62 14.54
C PRO A 236 2.65 -2.47 15.96
N MET A 237 1.34 -2.49 16.16
CA MET A 237 0.70 -2.52 17.49
C MET A 237 0.10 -3.88 17.86
N ALA A 238 0.07 -4.82 16.93
CA ALA A 238 -0.57 -6.11 17.18
C ALA A 238 0.30 -7.05 18.01
N VAL A 239 -0.32 -7.65 19.02
CA VAL A 239 0.24 -8.76 19.79
C VAL A 239 -0.57 -10.00 19.46
N GLN A 240 -0.05 -10.83 18.59
CA GLN A 240 -0.78 -11.96 18.02
C GLN A 240 -0.22 -13.30 18.50
N THR A 241 -1.00 -14.36 18.38
CA THR A 241 -0.56 -15.74 18.66
C THR A 241 0.40 -16.29 17.60
N TRP A 242 0.56 -15.59 16.49
CA TRP A 242 1.51 -15.82 15.42
C TRP A 242 2.63 -14.76 15.44
N GLU A 243 3.45 -14.71 14.40
CA GLU A 243 4.55 -13.75 14.26
C GLU A 243 4.02 -12.32 14.42
N SER A 244 4.61 -11.59 15.34
CA SER A 244 4.27 -10.18 15.61
C SER A 244 5.39 -9.48 16.37
N CYS A 245 5.54 -8.19 16.16
CA CYS A 245 6.51 -7.37 16.87
C CYS A 245 5.95 -5.95 17.07
N VAL A 246 6.06 -5.44 18.28
CA VAL A 246 5.50 -4.13 18.62
C VAL A 246 6.52 -3.03 18.36
N TYR A 247 6.08 -1.99 17.68
CA TYR A 247 6.79 -0.72 17.55
C TYR A 247 5.86 0.41 18.01
N THR A 248 6.36 1.32 18.86
CA THR A 248 5.73 2.62 19.04
C THR A 248 6.03 3.51 17.83
N ALA A 249 5.32 4.61 17.64
CA ALA A 249 5.61 5.56 16.57
C ALA A 249 7.05 6.06 16.62
N GLU A 250 7.55 6.34 17.84
CA GLU A 250 8.93 6.78 18.08
C GLU A 250 9.94 5.68 17.74
N ALA A 251 9.67 4.44 18.14
CA ALA A 251 10.57 3.31 17.86
C ALA A 251 10.65 3.03 16.35
N GLU A 252 9.52 3.07 15.65
CA GLU A 252 9.45 2.90 14.19
C GLU A 252 10.20 4.05 13.47
N ARG A 253 9.95 5.30 13.88
CA ARG A 253 10.67 6.50 13.39
C ARG A 253 12.17 6.38 13.61
N ASP A 254 12.60 6.02 14.83
CA ASP A 254 14.02 6.01 15.20
C ASP A 254 14.76 4.86 14.50
N PHE A 255 14.12 3.70 14.35
CA PHE A 255 14.66 2.61 13.57
C PHE A 255 14.80 3.00 12.08
N LEU A 256 13.78 3.64 11.51
CA LEU A 256 13.83 4.12 10.12
C LEU A 256 14.93 5.16 9.94
N LYS A 257 14.94 6.20 10.80
CA LYS A 257 15.83 7.35 10.65
C LYS A 257 17.30 7.01 10.85
N ASN A 258 17.60 6.17 11.84
CA ASN A 258 18.97 5.98 12.31
C ASN A 258 19.61 4.69 11.77
N PHE A 259 18.82 3.72 11.33
CA PHE A 259 19.31 2.40 10.91
C PHE A 259 18.84 1.99 9.53
N LEU A 260 17.54 1.82 9.30
CA LEU A 260 17.03 1.28 8.05
C LEU A 260 17.29 2.21 6.87
N GLY A 261 16.91 3.48 6.97
CA GLY A 261 17.12 4.47 5.91
C GLY A 261 18.59 4.61 5.48
N PRO A 262 19.51 4.88 6.43
CA PRO A 262 20.95 4.92 6.12
C PRO A 262 21.48 3.62 5.53
N THR A 263 21.02 2.45 6.02
CA THR A 263 21.41 1.16 5.47
C THR A 263 20.93 1.00 4.02
N MET A 264 19.68 1.35 3.73
CA MET A 264 19.13 1.27 2.37
C MET A 264 19.94 2.13 1.40
N VAL A 265 20.28 3.35 1.78
CA VAL A 265 21.11 4.25 0.95
C VAL A 265 22.52 3.66 0.74
N LYS A 266 23.18 3.21 1.81
CA LYS A 266 24.51 2.60 1.75
C LYS A 266 24.54 1.36 0.85
N GLU A 267 23.49 0.57 0.87
CA GLU A 267 23.38 -0.67 0.09
C GLU A 267 22.90 -0.46 -1.36
N GLY A 268 22.72 0.81 -1.80
CA GLY A 268 22.27 1.16 -3.15
C GLY A 268 20.76 0.94 -3.38
N LEU A 269 19.96 0.92 -2.30
CA LEU A 269 18.51 0.66 -2.29
C LEU A 269 17.71 1.91 -1.88
N GLY A 270 18.28 3.09 -1.94
CA GLY A 270 17.67 4.34 -1.50
C GLY A 270 16.47 4.80 -2.34
N ASP A 271 16.23 4.20 -3.50
CA ASP A 271 15.07 4.43 -4.36
C ASP A 271 13.81 3.67 -3.90
N LYS A 272 13.95 2.66 -3.06
CA LYS A 272 12.84 1.84 -2.57
C LYS A 272 11.89 2.65 -1.70
N LYS A 273 10.59 2.43 -1.87
CA LYS A 273 9.58 3.08 -1.04
C LYS A 273 9.52 2.42 0.33
N ILE A 274 9.47 3.23 1.37
CA ILE A 274 9.29 2.74 2.74
C ILE A 274 7.93 3.20 3.23
N VAL A 275 7.12 2.24 3.65
CA VAL A 275 5.78 2.47 4.17
C VAL A 275 5.82 2.31 5.68
N VAL A 276 5.32 3.30 6.39
CA VAL A 276 5.14 3.29 7.85
C VAL A 276 3.69 3.02 8.19
N TRP A 277 3.43 2.60 9.41
CA TRP A 277 2.08 2.32 9.88
C TRP A 277 1.32 1.32 8.98
N ASP A 278 1.90 0.16 8.73
CA ASP A 278 1.25 -0.97 8.02
C ASP A 278 0.22 -1.65 8.94
N HIS A 279 -0.83 -0.91 9.29
CA HIS A 279 -1.86 -1.30 10.27
C HIS A 279 -3.22 -0.68 9.92
N ASN A 280 -4.20 -0.89 10.80
CA ASN A 280 -5.55 -0.34 10.68
C ASN A 280 -5.56 1.19 10.63
N ARG A 281 -6.54 1.74 9.94
CA ARG A 281 -6.63 3.18 9.64
C ARG A 281 -7.09 4.03 10.83
N ASP A 282 -7.74 3.44 11.81
CA ASP A 282 -8.35 4.11 12.98
C ASP A 282 -7.36 4.94 13.81
N LEU A 283 -6.13 4.47 13.95
CA LEU A 283 -5.08 5.15 14.73
C LEU A 283 -4.07 5.91 13.87
N MET A 284 -4.26 6.00 12.56
CA MET A 284 -3.28 6.59 11.64
C MET A 284 -2.91 8.05 11.98
N ASN A 285 -3.85 8.83 12.52
CA ASN A 285 -3.61 10.22 12.91
C ASN A 285 -2.85 10.37 14.25
N GLN A 286 -2.61 9.28 14.96
CA GLN A 286 -1.89 9.26 16.23
C GLN A 286 -0.47 8.70 16.10
N ARG A 287 -0.05 8.39 14.86
CA ARG A 287 1.21 7.70 14.54
C ARG A 287 2.14 8.51 13.65
#